data_60b87582fb3054949db0e140378ede21
#
_entry.id   60b87582fb3054949db0e140378ede21
#
_cell.length_a   1.000
_cell.length_b   1.000
_cell.length_c   1.000
_cell.angle_alpha   90.00
_cell.angle_beta   90.00
_cell.angle_gamma   90.00
#
_symmetry.space_group_name_H-M   'P 1'
#
loop_
_entity.id
_entity.type
_entity.pdbx_description
1 polymer ?
#
loop_
_entity_poly.entity_id
_entity_poly.type
_entity_poly.pdbx_seq_one_letter_code
_entity_poly.pdbx_strand_id
1 'polypeptide(L)'
;MPDASIGIFDSGVGGLTVARAIIDQLPHESITYVADTARQPYGPKRIAEVRAYALEVMDHLVEHGVKMLVIACNSASAAVLRDARERYDVPVVEVIQPATRRAVRATRTGRVGVIATRATIESMAYHDAFTAAPDVHLTGVAAPRLVEYVERGETMSDELIEVLGEYLEPIRAAGCDTLILGCTHYPLLTGAISYVVGDGVTLVSSAEETAKDVYRILHDRDLAAGGEATPRHRFRATGDSLLFARLGRRFLGPEIDVVEVAPVGGTTSNGHSAAPVSGLRSDDTGFLRPGRDAERRIGKEPT
;
A
#
# COMPACT_ATOMS: atom_id res chain seq x y z
N MET A 1 -10.99 17.81 15.02
CA MET A 1 -12.46 17.75 14.91
C MET A 1 -12.85 16.32 14.57
N PRO A 2 -13.75 15.65 15.31
CA PRO A 2 -14.10 14.25 15.10
C PRO A 2 -14.61 13.93 13.69
N ASP A 3 -15.32 14.87 13.06
CA ASP A 3 -15.91 14.68 11.72
C ASP A 3 -14.92 14.83 10.56
N ALA A 4 -13.67 15.23 10.83
CA ALA A 4 -12.65 15.30 9.81
C ALA A 4 -12.18 13.90 9.40
N SER A 5 -11.69 13.74 8.17
CA SER A 5 -11.23 12.46 7.67
C SER A 5 -9.87 12.05 8.24
N ILE A 6 -9.60 10.74 8.23
CA ILE A 6 -8.25 10.19 8.38
C ILE A 6 -7.53 10.35 7.04
N GLY A 7 -6.40 11.05 7.02
CA GLY A 7 -5.55 11.17 5.85
C GLY A 7 -4.64 9.94 5.72
N ILE A 8 -4.73 9.22 4.62
CA ILE A 8 -3.87 8.05 4.34
C ILE A 8 -3.03 8.35 3.11
N PHE A 9 -1.73 8.13 3.22
CA PHE A 9 -0.76 8.33 2.16
C PHE A 9 -0.01 7.04 1.82
N ASP A 10 0.12 6.78 0.54
CA ASP A 10 0.98 5.72 -0.02
C ASP A 10 1.62 6.16 -1.34
N SER A 11 2.68 5.50 -1.78
CA SER A 11 3.30 5.75 -3.08
C SER A 11 2.45 5.33 -4.27
N GLY A 12 1.43 4.48 -4.06
CA GLY A 12 0.60 3.93 -5.14
C GLY A 12 -0.67 3.25 -4.64
N VAL A 13 -0.96 2.08 -5.19
CA VAL A 13 -2.20 1.31 -4.88
C VAL A 13 -2.06 0.43 -3.64
N GLY A 14 -0.84 0.07 -3.25
CA GLY A 14 -0.59 -0.92 -2.19
C GLY A 14 -1.18 -0.52 -0.84
N GLY A 15 -1.09 0.76 -0.48
CA GLY A 15 -1.63 1.28 0.77
C GLY A 15 -3.14 1.16 0.95
N LEU A 16 -3.87 0.79 -0.12
CA LEU A 16 -5.29 0.46 -0.03
C LEU A 16 -5.54 -0.79 0.83
N THR A 17 -4.54 -1.65 1.05
CA THR A 17 -4.62 -2.74 2.05
C THR A 17 -4.75 -2.18 3.46
N VAL A 18 -4.03 -1.10 3.77
CA VAL A 18 -4.13 -0.41 5.07
C VAL A 18 -5.45 0.35 5.17
N ALA A 19 -5.85 1.04 4.09
CA ALA A 19 -7.15 1.72 4.03
C ALA A 19 -8.32 0.74 4.26
N ARG A 20 -8.29 -0.45 3.64
CA ARG A 20 -9.27 -1.53 3.85
C ARG A 20 -9.33 -1.92 5.33
N ALA A 21 -8.18 -2.22 5.95
CA ALA A 21 -8.14 -2.62 7.35
C ALA A 21 -8.70 -1.54 8.29
N ILE A 22 -8.48 -0.26 7.97
CA ILE A 22 -9.03 0.87 8.72
C ILE A 22 -10.55 0.98 8.51
N ILE A 23 -11.06 0.88 7.28
CA ILE A 23 -12.50 0.91 6.97
C ILE A 23 -13.22 -0.23 7.69
N ASP A 24 -12.69 -1.44 7.62
CA ASP A 24 -13.31 -2.62 8.22
C ASP A 24 -13.35 -2.52 9.75
N GLN A 25 -12.34 -1.93 10.39
CA GLN A 25 -12.26 -1.76 11.84
C GLN A 25 -13.01 -0.53 12.36
N LEU A 26 -13.12 0.52 11.55
CA LEU A 26 -13.63 1.84 11.89
C LEU A 26 -14.69 2.29 10.88
N PRO A 27 -15.85 1.62 10.79
CA PRO A 27 -16.81 1.82 9.72
C PRO A 27 -17.50 3.19 9.71
N HIS A 28 -17.33 4.00 10.75
CA HIS A 28 -17.88 5.36 10.83
C HIS A 28 -16.86 6.44 10.47
N GLU A 29 -15.61 6.07 10.23
CA GLU A 29 -14.54 7.00 9.91
C GLU A 29 -14.48 7.33 8.43
N SER A 30 -14.43 8.62 8.09
CA SER A 30 -14.14 9.07 6.74
C SER A 30 -12.66 8.98 6.42
N ILE A 31 -12.31 8.62 5.18
CA ILE A 31 -10.93 8.52 4.72
C ILE A 31 -10.70 9.47 3.54
N THR A 32 -9.57 10.16 3.56
CA THR A 32 -8.97 10.82 2.40
C THR A 32 -7.66 10.11 2.08
N TYR A 33 -7.65 9.32 1.01
CA TYR A 33 -6.48 8.57 0.53
C TYR A 33 -5.79 9.35 -0.59
N VAL A 34 -4.47 9.52 -0.50
CA VAL A 34 -3.65 10.09 -1.57
C VAL A 34 -2.57 9.09 -1.99
N ALA A 35 -2.61 8.70 -3.26
CA ALA A 35 -1.59 7.88 -3.90
C ALA A 35 -0.64 8.76 -4.73
N ASP A 36 0.65 8.69 -4.45
CA ASP A 36 1.66 9.43 -5.21
C ASP A 36 2.11 8.70 -6.48
N THR A 37 1.14 8.36 -7.32
CA THR A 37 1.33 7.55 -8.52
C THR A 37 2.18 8.23 -9.60
N ALA A 38 2.28 9.56 -9.61
CA ALA A 38 3.15 10.28 -10.54
C ALA A 38 4.63 10.01 -10.25
N ARG A 39 4.99 9.67 -9.00
CA ARG A 39 6.37 9.45 -8.57
C ARG A 39 6.65 8.02 -8.10
N GLN A 40 5.68 7.10 -8.26
CA GLN A 40 5.87 5.67 -7.97
C GLN A 40 6.84 5.01 -8.97
N PRO A 41 7.48 3.85 -8.62
CA PRO A 41 7.51 3.25 -7.29
C PRO A 41 8.55 3.91 -6.38
N TYR A 42 8.33 3.92 -5.06
CA TYR A 42 9.28 4.45 -4.08
C TYR A 42 10.41 3.47 -3.74
N GLY A 43 10.17 2.18 -3.90
CA GLY A 43 11.11 1.11 -3.51
C GLY A 43 12.54 1.21 -4.06
N PRO A 44 12.78 1.61 -5.33
CA PRO A 44 14.10 1.79 -5.89
C PRO A 44 14.70 3.20 -5.67
N LYS A 45 13.93 4.16 -5.13
CA LYS A 45 14.38 5.56 -4.99
C LYS A 45 15.29 5.75 -3.77
N ARG A 46 16.09 6.81 -3.83
CA ARG A 46 16.92 7.23 -2.70
C ARG A 46 16.02 7.72 -1.55
N ILE A 47 16.40 7.41 -0.32
CA ILE A 47 15.60 7.74 0.87
C ILE A 47 15.28 9.24 0.99
N ALA A 48 16.23 10.11 0.59
CA ALA A 48 16.04 11.56 0.60
C ALA A 48 14.96 12.04 -0.39
N GLU A 49 14.83 11.39 -1.55
CA GLU A 49 13.77 11.69 -2.52
C GLU A 49 12.42 11.23 -1.99
N VAL A 50 12.36 10.02 -1.44
CA VAL A 50 11.15 9.48 -0.81
C VAL A 50 10.68 10.40 0.32
N ARG A 51 11.62 10.90 1.14
CA ARG A 51 11.33 11.84 2.22
C ARG A 51 10.69 13.13 1.70
N ALA A 52 11.28 13.75 0.68
CA ALA A 52 10.77 14.99 0.10
C ALA A 52 9.34 14.80 -0.45
N TYR A 53 9.12 13.74 -1.22
CA TYR A 53 7.82 13.43 -1.82
C TYR A 53 6.76 13.13 -0.76
N ALA A 54 7.12 12.36 0.25
CA ALA A 54 6.20 12.00 1.33
C ALA A 54 5.75 13.23 2.12
N LEU A 55 6.67 14.15 2.45
CA LEU A 55 6.33 15.39 3.15
C LEU A 55 5.37 16.26 2.33
N GLU A 56 5.60 16.39 1.04
CA GLU A 56 4.74 17.16 0.13
C GLU A 56 3.30 16.63 0.08
N VAL A 57 3.13 15.30 0.02
CA VAL A 57 1.79 14.68 0.06
C VAL A 57 1.14 14.85 1.43
N MET A 58 1.89 14.71 2.51
CA MET A 58 1.36 14.90 3.86
C MET A 58 0.99 16.35 4.14
N ASP A 59 1.78 17.34 3.66
CA ASP A 59 1.41 18.75 3.70
C ASP A 59 0.05 18.97 3.04
N HIS A 60 -0.15 18.43 1.82
CA HIS A 60 -1.42 18.51 1.13
C HIS A 60 -2.59 17.91 1.94
N LEU A 61 -2.40 16.75 2.58
CA LEU A 61 -3.44 16.16 3.43
C LEU A 61 -3.78 17.05 4.64
N VAL A 62 -2.77 17.59 5.32
CA VAL A 62 -2.96 18.47 6.50
C VAL A 62 -3.64 19.77 6.12
N GLU A 63 -3.27 20.40 5.00
CA GLU A 63 -3.93 21.59 4.45
C GLU A 63 -5.41 21.35 4.13
N HIS A 64 -5.79 20.10 3.82
CA HIS A 64 -7.18 19.70 3.60
C HIS A 64 -7.92 19.27 4.88
N GLY A 65 -7.34 19.51 6.05
CA GLY A 65 -7.99 19.39 7.34
C GLY A 65 -8.21 17.97 7.83
N VAL A 66 -7.31 17.03 7.54
CA VAL A 66 -7.39 15.68 8.12
C VAL A 66 -7.12 15.73 9.63
N LYS A 67 -7.77 14.84 10.40
CA LYS A 67 -7.61 14.76 11.86
C LYS A 67 -6.46 13.87 12.31
N MET A 68 -5.93 13.06 11.41
CA MET A 68 -4.83 12.12 11.63
C MET A 68 -4.15 11.83 10.30
N LEU A 69 -2.85 11.57 10.31
CA LEU A 69 -2.08 11.07 9.19
C LEU A 69 -1.72 9.59 9.37
N VAL A 70 -1.89 8.79 8.32
CA VAL A 70 -1.44 7.40 8.25
C VAL A 70 -0.47 7.26 7.07
N ILE A 71 0.79 6.95 7.37
CA ILE A 71 1.80 6.64 6.37
C ILE A 71 1.72 5.15 6.07
N ALA A 72 0.94 4.78 5.04
CA ALA A 72 0.70 3.38 4.69
C ALA A 72 1.90 2.73 3.99
N CYS A 73 2.71 3.50 3.27
CA CYS A 73 3.91 3.03 2.56
C CYS A 73 5.07 2.74 3.50
N ASN A 74 5.61 1.51 3.49
CA ASN A 74 6.78 1.15 4.30
C ASN A 74 8.03 1.97 3.92
N SER A 75 8.28 2.19 2.62
CA SER A 75 9.41 2.99 2.17
C SER A 75 9.29 4.46 2.62
N ALA A 76 8.08 5.01 2.61
CA ALA A 76 7.83 6.36 3.13
C ALA A 76 7.94 6.40 4.66
N SER A 77 7.38 5.42 5.38
CA SER A 77 7.51 5.31 6.83
C SER A 77 8.97 5.34 7.27
N ALA A 78 9.80 4.54 6.59
CA ALA A 78 11.24 4.47 6.82
C ALA A 78 11.97 5.81 6.56
N ALA A 79 11.46 6.61 5.62
CA ALA A 79 12.10 7.86 5.21
C ALA A 79 11.72 9.08 6.04
N VAL A 80 10.50 9.13 6.61
CA VAL A 80 9.90 10.40 7.00
C VAL A 80 9.26 10.43 8.39
N LEU A 81 9.17 9.29 9.10
CA LEU A 81 8.40 9.21 10.35
C LEU A 81 8.79 10.27 11.40
N ARG A 82 10.09 10.46 11.60
CA ARG A 82 10.59 11.43 12.58
C ARG A 82 10.18 12.84 12.19
N ASP A 83 10.44 13.22 10.93
CA ASP A 83 10.10 14.55 10.41
C ASP A 83 8.60 14.82 10.49
N ALA A 84 7.78 13.82 10.14
CA ALA A 84 6.33 13.95 10.19
C ALA A 84 5.82 14.20 11.60
N ARG A 85 6.37 13.52 12.61
CA ARG A 85 6.00 13.72 14.01
C ARG A 85 6.43 15.08 14.58
N GLU A 86 7.53 15.63 14.07
CA GLU A 86 8.02 16.96 14.47
C GLU A 86 7.29 18.09 13.72
N ARG A 87 6.77 17.82 12.51
CA ARG A 87 6.19 18.83 11.61
C ARG A 87 4.68 19.05 11.81
N TYR A 88 3.93 18.01 12.18
CA TYR A 88 2.47 18.06 12.18
C TYR A 88 1.88 17.94 13.57
N ASP A 89 0.91 18.80 13.88
CA ASP A 89 0.16 18.79 15.15
C ASP A 89 -0.83 17.63 15.23
N VAL A 90 -1.25 17.08 14.08
CA VAL A 90 -2.13 15.91 14.04
C VAL A 90 -1.36 14.63 14.36
N PRO A 91 -1.99 13.61 14.96
CA PRO A 91 -1.35 12.33 15.20
C PRO A 91 -0.84 11.70 13.90
N VAL A 92 0.38 11.17 13.94
CA VAL A 92 0.99 10.44 12.81
C VAL A 92 1.18 8.99 13.18
N VAL A 93 0.55 8.10 12.41
CA VAL A 93 0.68 6.63 12.49
C VAL A 93 1.39 6.13 11.24
N GLU A 94 2.21 5.10 11.40
CA GLU A 94 2.94 4.46 10.31
C GLU A 94 2.91 2.94 10.46
N VAL A 95 3.44 2.21 9.48
CA VAL A 95 3.23 0.76 9.37
C VAL A 95 4.35 -0.12 9.93
N ILE A 96 5.53 0.42 10.25
CA ILE A 96 6.70 -0.35 10.70
C ILE A 96 6.58 -0.73 12.17
N GLN A 97 6.33 0.25 13.04
CA GLN A 97 6.24 0.05 14.49
C GLN A 97 5.11 -0.92 14.90
N PRO A 98 3.87 -0.79 14.36
CA PRO A 98 2.80 -1.74 14.65
C PRO A 98 3.17 -3.17 14.27
N ALA A 99 3.74 -3.37 13.06
CA ALA A 99 4.17 -4.68 12.58
C ALA A 99 5.29 -5.27 13.48
N THR A 100 6.27 -4.45 13.86
CA THR A 100 7.36 -4.86 14.77
C THR A 100 6.82 -5.34 16.10
N ARG A 101 5.94 -4.55 16.76
CA ARG A 101 5.32 -4.96 18.03
C ARG A 101 4.55 -6.27 17.92
N ARG A 102 3.84 -6.47 16.81
CA ARG A 102 3.11 -7.73 16.57
C ARG A 102 4.07 -8.90 16.38
N ALA A 103 5.14 -8.73 15.61
CA ALA A 103 6.14 -9.76 15.37
C ALA A 103 6.86 -10.18 16.66
N VAL A 104 7.25 -9.22 17.50
CA VAL A 104 7.84 -9.50 18.83
C VAL A 104 6.91 -10.34 19.71
N ARG A 105 5.59 -10.09 19.64
CA ARG A 105 4.60 -10.88 20.41
C ARG A 105 4.31 -12.24 19.79
N ALA A 106 4.52 -12.41 18.48
CA ALA A 106 4.18 -13.63 17.75
C ALA A 106 5.33 -14.66 17.77
N THR A 107 6.56 -14.19 17.75
CA THR A 107 7.72 -15.08 17.71
C THR A 107 7.84 -15.90 18.97
N ARG A 108 8.15 -17.19 18.80
CA ARG A 108 8.44 -18.16 19.87
C ARG A 108 9.93 -18.42 20.02
N THR A 109 10.66 -18.23 18.93
CA THR A 109 12.11 -18.52 18.87
C THR A 109 12.99 -17.28 18.99
N GLY A 110 12.37 -16.07 18.97
CA GLY A 110 13.10 -14.81 18.88
C GLY A 110 13.72 -14.57 17.50
N ARG A 111 13.32 -15.33 16.45
CA ARG A 111 13.84 -15.20 15.09
C ARG A 111 12.75 -14.69 14.15
N VAL A 112 12.89 -13.46 13.73
CA VAL A 112 11.91 -12.77 12.89
C VAL A 112 12.51 -12.44 11.54
N GLY A 113 11.78 -12.76 10.48
CA GLY A 113 12.09 -12.31 9.13
C GLY A 113 11.31 -11.07 8.75
N VAL A 114 11.85 -10.28 7.83
CA VAL A 114 11.10 -9.24 7.13
C VAL A 114 11.44 -9.26 5.65
N ILE A 115 10.43 -9.32 4.80
CA ILE A 115 10.56 -9.05 3.37
C ILE A 115 10.00 -7.66 3.08
N ALA A 116 10.72 -6.86 2.29
CA ALA A 116 10.33 -5.48 1.99
C ALA A 116 10.92 -5.01 0.65
N THR A 117 10.67 -3.77 0.28
CA THR A 117 11.36 -3.13 -0.84
C THR A 117 12.83 -2.87 -0.49
N ARG A 118 13.66 -2.59 -1.51
CA ARG A 118 15.07 -2.26 -1.31
C ARG A 118 15.23 -1.05 -0.39
N ALA A 119 14.55 0.05 -0.67
CA ALA A 119 14.64 1.26 0.16
C ALA A 119 14.29 1.01 1.62
N THR A 120 13.28 0.18 1.90
CA THR A 120 12.89 -0.17 3.27
C THR A 120 13.96 -0.99 3.99
N ILE A 121 14.58 -1.97 3.32
CA ILE A 121 15.65 -2.80 3.94
C ILE A 121 16.91 -1.96 4.17
N GLU A 122 17.35 -1.21 3.15
CA GLU A 122 18.57 -0.38 3.23
C GLU A 122 18.46 0.77 4.23
N SER A 123 17.25 1.25 4.52
CA SER A 123 17.01 2.29 5.53
C SER A 123 17.33 1.88 6.96
N MET A 124 17.41 0.59 7.24
CA MET A 124 17.55 -0.01 8.58
C MET A 124 16.37 0.26 9.53
N ALA A 125 15.25 0.87 9.06
CA ALA A 125 14.14 1.28 9.90
C ALA A 125 13.49 0.12 10.70
N TYR A 126 13.45 -1.09 10.14
CA TYR A 126 13.02 -2.27 10.89
C TYR A 126 14.04 -2.66 11.96
N HIS A 127 15.36 -2.59 11.70
CA HIS A 127 16.38 -2.85 12.71
C HIS A 127 16.28 -1.87 13.87
N ASP A 128 16.11 -0.58 13.56
CA ASP A 128 15.91 0.46 14.58
C ASP A 128 14.65 0.19 15.42
N ALA A 129 13.55 -0.26 14.77
CA ALA A 129 12.33 -0.60 15.47
C ALA A 129 12.48 -1.80 16.42
N PHE A 130 13.37 -2.77 16.10
CA PHE A 130 13.66 -3.93 16.94
C PHE A 130 14.68 -3.65 18.06
N THR A 131 15.32 -2.48 18.10
CA THR A 131 16.26 -2.14 19.21
C THR A 131 15.62 -2.20 20.60
N ALA A 132 14.31 -2.01 20.68
CA ALA A 132 13.53 -2.17 21.92
C ALA A 132 13.29 -3.64 22.33
N ALA A 133 13.67 -4.62 21.49
CA ALA A 133 13.51 -6.05 21.72
C ALA A 133 14.85 -6.79 21.44
N PRO A 134 15.87 -6.60 22.30
CA PRO A 134 17.24 -7.06 22.05
C PRO A 134 17.38 -8.59 21.93
N ASP A 135 16.44 -9.35 22.47
CA ASP A 135 16.42 -10.81 22.38
C ASP A 135 15.86 -11.34 21.04
N VAL A 136 15.42 -10.42 20.14
CA VAL A 136 14.89 -10.79 18.83
C VAL A 136 15.93 -10.53 17.74
N HIS A 137 16.22 -11.59 16.97
CA HIS A 137 17.10 -11.52 15.81
C HIS A 137 16.29 -11.27 14.54
N LEU A 138 16.58 -10.19 13.83
CA LEU A 138 15.91 -9.81 12.59
C LEU A 138 16.72 -10.22 11.36
N THR A 139 16.09 -10.93 10.43
CA THR A 139 16.63 -11.22 9.10
C THR A 139 15.84 -10.46 8.05
N GLY A 140 16.46 -9.45 7.41
CA GLY A 140 15.82 -8.61 6.38
C GLY A 140 16.18 -9.06 4.96
N VAL A 141 15.19 -9.18 4.08
CA VAL A 141 15.38 -9.52 2.67
C VAL A 141 14.65 -8.53 1.78
N ALA A 142 15.39 -7.95 0.82
CA ALA A 142 14.79 -7.10 -0.21
C ALA A 142 14.17 -7.97 -1.31
N ALA A 143 12.86 -7.83 -1.54
CA ALA A 143 12.08 -8.63 -2.48
C ALA A 143 11.32 -7.75 -3.51
N PRO A 144 12.00 -6.87 -4.28
CA PRO A 144 11.37 -5.83 -5.09
C PRO A 144 10.45 -6.38 -6.20
N ARG A 145 10.75 -7.55 -6.80
CA ARG A 145 9.95 -8.13 -7.89
C ARG A 145 8.52 -8.48 -7.45
N LEU A 146 8.27 -8.70 -6.16
CA LEU A 146 6.95 -9.11 -5.67
C LEU A 146 5.87 -8.03 -5.92
N VAL A 147 6.24 -6.74 -5.97
CA VAL A 147 5.32 -5.64 -6.30
C VAL A 147 4.75 -5.83 -7.70
N GLU A 148 5.59 -6.18 -8.67
CA GLU A 148 5.20 -6.36 -10.08
C GLU A 148 4.21 -7.50 -10.26
N TYR A 149 4.40 -8.63 -9.56
CA TYR A 149 3.46 -9.77 -9.59
C TYR A 149 2.09 -9.36 -9.08
N VAL A 150 2.03 -8.63 -7.96
CA VAL A 150 0.77 -8.13 -7.40
C VAL A 150 0.06 -7.18 -8.37
N GLU A 151 0.78 -6.23 -8.96
CA GLU A 151 0.18 -5.26 -9.89
C GLU A 151 -0.28 -5.91 -11.20
N ARG A 152 0.39 -6.97 -11.68
CA ARG A 152 -0.10 -7.82 -12.79
C ARG A 152 -1.29 -8.69 -12.41
N GLY A 153 -1.55 -8.89 -11.10
CA GLY A 153 -2.61 -9.75 -10.56
C GLY A 153 -2.21 -11.22 -10.51
N GLU A 154 -0.92 -11.50 -10.54
CA GLU A 154 -0.35 -12.84 -10.42
C GLU A 154 -0.07 -13.13 -8.94
N THR A 155 -0.94 -13.91 -8.31
CA THR A 155 -0.86 -14.20 -6.88
C THR A 155 -0.48 -15.67 -6.55
N MET A 156 -0.38 -16.54 -7.57
CA MET A 156 -0.11 -17.98 -7.38
C MET A 156 0.44 -18.67 -8.67
N SER A 157 1.30 -18.00 -9.45
CA SER A 157 1.95 -18.63 -10.61
C SER A 157 3.19 -19.43 -10.18
N ASP A 158 3.59 -20.43 -10.99
CA ASP A 158 4.80 -21.23 -10.75
C ASP A 158 6.05 -20.36 -10.70
N GLU A 159 6.13 -19.33 -11.57
CA GLU A 159 7.22 -18.35 -11.57
C GLU A 159 7.27 -17.56 -10.25
N LEU A 160 6.12 -17.14 -9.73
CA LEU A 160 6.06 -16.44 -8.44
C LEU A 160 6.54 -17.35 -7.29
N ILE A 161 6.15 -18.63 -7.30
CA ILE A 161 6.59 -19.60 -6.26
C ILE A 161 8.10 -19.79 -6.30
N GLU A 162 8.70 -19.89 -7.49
CA GLU A 162 10.17 -19.97 -7.65
C GLU A 162 10.86 -18.73 -7.09
N VAL A 163 10.40 -17.54 -7.49
CA VAL A 163 10.91 -16.25 -7.00
C VAL A 163 10.75 -16.09 -5.49
N LEU A 164 9.61 -16.51 -4.94
CA LEU A 164 9.42 -16.55 -3.47
C LEU A 164 10.39 -17.53 -2.80
N GLY A 165 10.64 -18.69 -3.42
CA GLY A 165 11.61 -19.65 -2.94
C GLY A 165 13.01 -19.03 -2.75
N GLU A 166 13.47 -18.26 -3.74
CA GLU A 166 14.75 -17.55 -3.69
C GLU A 166 14.77 -16.47 -2.59
N TYR A 167 13.75 -15.60 -2.54
CA TYR A 167 13.70 -14.53 -1.55
C TYR A 167 13.54 -15.02 -0.11
N LEU A 168 12.83 -16.12 0.09
CA LEU A 168 12.53 -16.65 1.43
C LEU A 168 13.57 -17.65 1.93
N GLU A 169 14.55 -18.06 1.09
CA GLU A 169 15.62 -18.97 1.53
C GLU A 169 16.42 -18.44 2.72
N PRO A 170 16.90 -17.16 2.76
CA PRO A 170 17.60 -16.64 3.93
C PRO A 170 16.74 -16.64 5.20
N ILE A 171 15.42 -16.43 5.08
CA ILE A 171 14.46 -16.45 6.19
C ILE A 171 14.33 -17.86 6.77
N ARG A 172 14.20 -18.86 5.89
CA ARG A 172 14.15 -20.28 6.28
C ARG A 172 15.46 -20.76 6.90
N ALA A 173 16.59 -20.42 6.25
CA ALA A 173 17.93 -20.76 6.74
C ALA A 173 18.23 -20.17 8.12
N ALA A 174 17.71 -18.93 8.40
CA ALA A 174 17.80 -18.31 9.71
C ALA A 174 16.89 -18.96 10.77
N GLY A 175 15.99 -19.87 10.39
CA GLY A 175 15.02 -20.50 11.28
C GLY A 175 13.98 -19.52 11.83
N CYS A 176 13.59 -18.53 11.04
CA CYS A 176 12.56 -17.56 11.45
C CYS A 176 11.20 -18.27 11.59
N ASP A 177 10.51 -18.03 12.69
CA ASP A 177 9.14 -18.52 12.95
C ASP A 177 8.07 -17.46 12.75
N THR A 178 8.49 -16.24 12.43
CA THR A 178 7.61 -15.10 12.20
C THR A 178 8.17 -14.30 11.02
N LEU A 179 7.31 -13.90 10.10
CA LEU A 179 7.68 -13.14 8.90
C LEU A 179 6.80 -11.91 8.74
N ILE A 180 7.42 -10.73 8.74
CA ILE A 180 6.76 -9.46 8.50
C ILE A 180 6.65 -9.22 6.98
N LEU A 181 5.44 -8.91 6.52
CA LEU A 181 5.16 -8.44 5.16
C LEU A 181 5.38 -6.92 5.12
N GLY A 182 6.64 -6.51 4.92
CA GLY A 182 7.10 -5.12 5.02
C GLY A 182 6.88 -4.29 3.75
N CYS A 183 5.83 -4.62 2.99
CA CYS A 183 5.36 -3.85 1.85
C CYS A 183 3.84 -4.01 1.75
N THR A 184 3.16 -2.93 1.43
CA THR A 184 1.69 -2.87 1.32
C THR A 184 1.09 -3.77 0.24
N HIS A 185 1.89 -4.19 -0.74
CA HIS A 185 1.49 -5.14 -1.78
C HIS A 185 1.48 -6.60 -1.30
N TYR A 186 2.38 -6.96 -0.40
CA TYR A 186 2.64 -8.37 -0.07
C TYR A 186 1.51 -9.10 0.65
N PRO A 187 0.58 -8.45 1.37
CA PRO A 187 -0.60 -9.13 1.89
C PRO A 187 -1.45 -9.84 0.83
N LEU A 188 -1.43 -9.40 -0.44
CA LEU A 188 -2.11 -10.08 -1.53
C LEU A 188 -1.41 -11.37 -1.97
N LEU A 189 -0.16 -11.58 -1.55
CA LEU A 189 0.63 -12.81 -1.80
C LEU A 189 0.64 -13.75 -0.59
N THR A 190 -0.14 -13.50 0.45
CA THR A 190 -0.13 -14.28 1.70
C THR A 190 -0.24 -15.79 1.44
N GLY A 191 -1.12 -16.23 0.53
CA GLY A 191 -1.27 -17.64 0.17
C GLY A 191 0.01 -18.26 -0.41
N ALA A 192 0.63 -17.59 -1.37
CA ALA A 192 1.88 -18.04 -2.00
C ALA A 192 3.06 -18.02 -1.00
N ILE A 193 3.15 -16.97 -0.19
CA ILE A 193 4.19 -16.84 0.84
C ILE A 193 4.04 -17.96 1.88
N SER A 194 2.80 -18.20 2.40
CA SER A 194 2.53 -19.29 3.35
C SER A 194 2.90 -20.65 2.76
N TYR A 195 2.57 -20.87 1.49
CA TYR A 195 2.93 -22.12 0.80
C TYR A 195 4.45 -22.36 0.79
N VAL A 196 5.24 -21.32 0.55
CA VAL A 196 6.72 -21.42 0.47
C VAL A 196 7.39 -21.54 1.83
N VAL A 197 6.91 -20.75 2.84
CA VAL A 197 7.54 -20.78 4.19
C VAL A 197 7.04 -21.94 5.05
N GLY A 198 5.86 -22.48 4.74
CA GLY A 198 5.21 -23.57 5.50
C GLY A 198 4.48 -23.11 6.77
N ASP A 199 3.74 -24.04 7.38
CA ASP A 199 2.83 -23.80 8.50
C ASP A 199 3.51 -23.35 9.81
N GLY A 200 4.83 -23.53 9.89
CA GLY A 200 5.63 -23.17 11.08
C GLY A 200 5.87 -21.67 11.24
N VAL A 201 5.61 -20.87 10.20
CA VAL A 201 5.93 -19.43 10.15
C VAL A 201 4.66 -18.60 10.25
N THR A 202 4.59 -17.72 11.25
CA THR A 202 3.50 -16.77 11.43
C THR A 202 3.73 -15.56 10.53
N LEU A 203 2.79 -15.26 9.62
CA LEU A 203 2.82 -14.04 8.80
C LEU A 203 2.24 -12.87 9.59
N VAL A 204 2.92 -11.72 9.52
CA VAL A 204 2.49 -10.47 10.15
C VAL A 204 2.24 -9.42 9.06
N SER A 205 0.96 -9.06 8.89
CA SER A 205 0.56 -7.94 8.03
C SER A 205 0.65 -6.64 8.82
N SER A 206 1.32 -5.63 8.24
CA SER A 206 1.36 -4.29 8.84
C SER A 206 -0.01 -3.58 8.81
N ALA A 207 -0.88 -3.92 7.85
CA ALA A 207 -2.16 -3.25 7.66
C ALA A 207 -3.10 -3.37 8.86
N GLU A 208 -3.33 -4.60 9.34
CA GLU A 208 -4.22 -4.86 10.47
C GLU A 208 -3.72 -4.24 11.78
N GLU A 209 -2.41 -4.33 12.03
CA GLU A 209 -1.82 -3.79 13.24
C GLU A 209 -1.83 -2.25 13.23
N THR A 210 -1.67 -1.65 12.05
CA THR A 210 -1.82 -0.20 11.88
C THR A 210 -3.24 0.27 12.14
N ALA A 211 -4.26 -0.46 11.64
CA ALA A 211 -5.66 -0.14 11.92
C ALA A 211 -5.99 -0.17 13.42
N LYS A 212 -5.42 -1.12 14.18
CA LYS A 212 -5.54 -1.17 15.65
C LYS A 212 -4.91 0.04 16.33
N ASP A 213 -3.77 0.50 15.85
CA ASP A 213 -3.14 1.72 16.39
C ASP A 213 -3.95 2.97 16.07
N VAL A 214 -4.51 3.07 14.85
CA VAL A 214 -5.42 4.14 14.46
C VAL A 214 -6.63 4.18 15.41
N TYR A 215 -7.30 3.04 15.60
CA TYR A 215 -8.41 2.92 16.54
C TYR A 215 -8.04 3.44 17.93
N ARG A 216 -6.95 2.92 18.51
CA ARG A 216 -6.51 3.29 19.85
C ARG A 216 -6.24 4.79 19.96
N ILE A 217 -5.50 5.38 19.02
CA ILE A 217 -5.12 6.80 19.09
C ILE A 217 -6.34 7.72 18.91
N LEU A 218 -7.30 7.35 18.02
CA LEU A 218 -8.53 8.12 17.86
C LEU A 218 -9.35 8.16 19.15
N HIS A 219 -9.44 7.03 19.87
CA HIS A 219 -10.17 6.94 21.13
C HIS A 219 -9.41 7.63 22.29
N ASP A 220 -8.09 7.43 22.40
CA ASP A 220 -7.26 8.04 23.46
C ASP A 220 -7.23 9.59 23.36
N ARG A 221 -7.52 10.15 22.17
CA ARG A 221 -7.49 11.59 21.91
C ARG A 221 -8.88 12.22 21.67
N ASP A 222 -9.96 11.48 21.87
CA ASP A 222 -11.33 11.93 21.61
C ASP A 222 -11.53 12.46 20.19
N LEU A 223 -10.88 11.79 19.20
CA LEU A 223 -10.95 12.11 17.77
C LEU A 223 -11.84 11.17 16.99
N ALA A 224 -12.38 10.10 17.59
CA ALA A 224 -13.25 9.14 16.92
C ALA A 224 -14.54 9.81 16.43
N ALA A 225 -14.98 9.45 15.21
CA ALA A 225 -16.27 9.89 14.68
C ALA A 225 -17.43 9.33 15.50
N GLY A 226 -18.53 10.10 15.62
CA GLY A 226 -19.75 9.62 16.27
C GLY A 226 -20.37 8.45 15.51
N GLY A 227 -21.02 7.51 16.24
CA GLY A 227 -21.60 6.29 15.65
C GLY A 227 -22.75 6.49 14.66
N GLU A 228 -23.29 7.71 14.51
CA GLU A 228 -24.31 8.06 13.52
C GLU A 228 -23.73 8.71 12.25
N ALA A 229 -22.42 8.95 12.21
CA ALA A 229 -21.78 9.57 11.05
C ALA A 229 -21.80 8.62 9.85
N THR A 230 -22.27 9.11 8.70
CA THR A 230 -22.13 8.41 7.41
C THR A 230 -20.75 8.69 6.86
N PRO A 231 -19.87 7.71 6.75
CA PRO A 231 -18.50 7.91 6.29
C PRO A 231 -18.48 8.32 4.82
N ARG A 232 -17.51 9.15 4.46
CA ARG A 232 -17.23 9.54 3.08
C ARG A 232 -15.76 9.23 2.76
N HIS A 233 -15.54 8.29 1.87
CA HIS A 233 -14.19 7.96 1.42
C HIS A 233 -13.86 8.71 0.14
N ARG A 234 -12.68 9.35 0.12
CA ARG A 234 -12.16 10.06 -1.04
C ARG A 234 -10.83 9.47 -1.43
N PHE A 235 -10.70 9.14 -2.71
CA PHE A 235 -9.47 8.59 -3.26
C PHE A 235 -8.90 9.57 -4.28
N ARG A 236 -7.61 9.87 -4.15
CA ARG A 236 -6.89 10.80 -5.00
C ARG A 236 -5.59 10.18 -5.49
N ALA A 237 -5.21 10.46 -6.73
CA ALA A 237 -3.95 10.05 -7.32
C ALA A 237 -3.23 11.26 -7.91
N THR A 238 -1.89 11.33 -7.76
CA THR A 238 -1.10 12.42 -8.36
C THR A 238 -0.82 12.20 -9.85
N GLY A 239 -0.96 10.95 -10.34
CA GLY A 239 -0.78 10.55 -11.73
C GLY A 239 -2.10 10.10 -12.39
N ASP A 240 -2.03 9.02 -13.18
CA ASP A 240 -3.18 8.48 -13.90
C ASP A 240 -4.24 7.91 -12.93
N SER A 241 -5.33 8.66 -12.75
CA SER A 241 -6.42 8.30 -11.85
C SER A 241 -7.24 7.10 -12.35
N LEU A 242 -7.34 6.89 -13.68
CA LEU A 242 -8.06 5.75 -14.25
C LEU A 242 -7.28 4.45 -14.04
N LEU A 243 -5.97 4.49 -14.25
CA LEU A 243 -5.09 3.34 -13.95
C LEU A 243 -5.14 3.02 -12.46
N PHE A 244 -5.06 4.04 -11.59
CA PHE A 244 -5.15 3.86 -10.15
C PHE A 244 -6.50 3.22 -9.75
N ALA A 245 -7.63 3.70 -10.27
CA ALA A 245 -8.95 3.14 -9.98
C ALA A 245 -9.06 1.67 -10.41
N ARG A 246 -8.55 1.34 -11.62
CA ARG A 246 -8.56 -0.02 -12.15
C ARG A 246 -7.74 -0.98 -11.28
N LEU A 247 -6.52 -0.60 -10.90
CA LEU A 247 -5.66 -1.40 -10.04
C LEU A 247 -6.20 -1.46 -8.61
N GLY A 248 -6.66 -0.33 -8.09
CA GLY A 248 -7.16 -0.17 -6.74
C GLY A 248 -8.34 -1.09 -6.40
N ARG A 249 -9.18 -1.42 -7.38
CA ARG A 249 -10.29 -2.38 -7.19
C ARG A 249 -9.83 -3.78 -6.77
N ARG A 250 -8.59 -4.16 -7.05
CA ARG A 250 -8.03 -5.44 -6.58
C ARG A 250 -7.71 -5.43 -5.09
N PHE A 251 -7.45 -4.25 -4.54
CA PHE A 251 -7.07 -4.06 -3.14
C PHE A 251 -8.26 -3.71 -2.24
N LEU A 252 -9.14 -2.85 -2.73
CA LEU A 252 -10.23 -2.29 -1.93
C LEU A 252 -11.63 -2.73 -2.44
N GLY A 253 -11.73 -3.29 -3.63
CA GLY A 253 -13.01 -3.71 -4.20
C GLY A 253 -13.82 -2.53 -4.78
N PRO A 254 -15.18 -2.63 -4.75
CA PRO A 254 -16.06 -1.67 -5.38
C PRO A 254 -16.12 -0.29 -4.69
N GLU A 255 -15.54 -0.13 -3.51
CA GLU A 255 -15.52 1.13 -2.76
C GLU A 255 -14.74 2.23 -3.49
N ILE A 256 -13.89 1.85 -4.48
CA ILE A 256 -13.23 2.82 -5.36
C ILE A 256 -14.11 3.08 -6.59
N ASP A 257 -15.00 4.06 -6.48
CA ASP A 257 -15.85 4.47 -7.61
C ASP A 257 -15.26 5.64 -8.40
N VAL A 258 -14.79 6.66 -7.70
CA VAL A 258 -14.25 7.89 -8.30
C VAL A 258 -12.90 8.21 -7.69
N VAL A 259 -11.93 8.47 -8.57
CA VAL A 259 -10.59 8.91 -8.17
C VAL A 259 -10.36 10.33 -8.70
N GLU A 260 -10.13 11.26 -7.77
CA GLU A 260 -9.80 12.63 -8.08
C GLU A 260 -8.28 12.76 -8.36
N VAL A 261 -7.90 13.76 -9.15
CA VAL A 261 -6.47 14.10 -9.30
C VAL A 261 -6.04 14.97 -8.12
N ALA A 262 -4.97 14.56 -7.43
CA ALA A 262 -4.35 15.37 -6.39
C ALA A 262 -3.32 16.32 -7.01
N PRO A 263 -3.43 17.64 -6.86
CA PRO A 263 -2.44 18.61 -7.36
C PRO A 263 -1.24 18.70 -6.40
N VAL A 264 -0.44 17.64 -6.32
CA VAL A 264 0.78 17.57 -5.52
C VAL A 264 1.98 17.59 -6.46
N GLY A 265 2.99 18.40 -6.17
CA GLY A 265 4.28 18.36 -6.89
C GLY A 265 4.34 19.16 -8.18
N GLY A 266 3.64 20.26 -8.30
CA GLY A 266 3.92 21.29 -9.32
C GLY A 266 3.74 20.90 -10.79
N THR A 267 3.13 19.75 -11.10
CA THR A 267 2.72 19.44 -12.47
C THR A 267 1.33 20.03 -12.73
N THR A 268 1.29 21.28 -13.16
CA THR A 268 0.11 21.86 -13.82
C THR A 268 -0.06 21.12 -15.16
N SER A 269 -0.81 20.02 -15.14
CA SER A 269 -1.36 19.46 -16.36
C SER A 269 -2.45 20.40 -16.86
N ASN A 270 -2.27 20.94 -18.05
CA ASN A 270 -3.23 21.74 -18.77
C ASN A 270 -4.64 21.12 -18.68
N GLY A 271 -5.60 21.98 -18.29
CA GLY A 271 -6.98 21.61 -18.05
C GLY A 271 -7.63 20.86 -19.21
N HIS A 272 -8.01 19.64 -18.92
CA HIS A 272 -9.18 19.02 -19.51
C HIS A 272 -10.11 18.68 -18.35
N SER A 273 -11.08 19.56 -18.14
CA SER A 273 -12.26 19.30 -17.32
C SER A 273 -13.01 18.12 -17.93
N ALA A 274 -12.85 16.94 -17.33
CA ALA A 274 -13.70 15.81 -17.65
C ALA A 274 -15.08 16.07 -17.02
N ALA A 275 -16.06 16.35 -17.84
CA ALA A 275 -17.46 16.35 -17.45
C ALA A 275 -17.87 14.96 -16.93
N PRO A 276 -18.80 14.86 -15.97
CA PRO A 276 -19.24 13.58 -15.46
C PRO A 276 -19.92 12.78 -16.58
N VAL A 277 -19.38 11.60 -16.89
CA VAL A 277 -20.02 10.65 -17.80
C VAL A 277 -21.15 9.97 -17.03
N SER A 278 -22.33 10.59 -17.08
CA SER A 278 -23.57 9.94 -16.71
C SER A 278 -24.04 9.07 -17.89
N GLY A 279 -24.09 7.76 -17.69
CA GLY A 279 -24.80 6.86 -18.60
C GLY A 279 -23.97 5.72 -19.18
N LEU A 280 -23.65 4.73 -18.40
CA LEU A 280 -23.44 3.37 -18.91
C LEU A 280 -24.51 2.49 -18.28
N ARG A 281 -25.53 2.20 -19.11
CA ARG A 281 -26.49 1.12 -18.81
C ARG A 281 -25.76 -0.20 -18.96
N SER A 282 -25.97 -1.06 -18.00
CA SER A 282 -25.59 -2.48 -18.07
C SER A 282 -26.43 -3.18 -19.14
N ASP A 283 -25.80 -3.62 -20.21
CA ASP A 283 -26.35 -4.67 -21.08
C ASP A 283 -25.26 -5.70 -21.41
N ASP A 284 -25.52 -6.87 -20.91
CA ASP A 284 -25.19 -8.22 -21.33
C ASP A 284 -23.98 -8.54 -22.24
N THR A 285 -23.24 -9.52 -21.72
CA THR A 285 -22.54 -10.57 -22.50
C THR A 285 -21.83 -10.12 -23.77
N GLY A 286 -20.58 -9.73 -23.68
CA GLY A 286 -19.77 -9.42 -24.84
C GLY A 286 -18.49 -10.22 -24.95
N PHE A 287 -18.55 -11.44 -25.46
CA PHE A 287 -17.43 -12.07 -26.12
C PHE A 287 -17.05 -11.24 -27.37
N LEU A 288 -15.89 -10.63 -27.35
CA LEU A 288 -15.32 -10.00 -28.55
C LEU A 288 -14.87 -11.09 -29.52
N ARG A 289 -15.61 -11.23 -30.60
CA ARG A 289 -15.16 -11.95 -31.81
C ARG A 289 -14.25 -11.02 -32.63
N PRO A 290 -13.10 -11.51 -33.15
CA PRO A 290 -12.27 -10.70 -34.02
C PRO A 290 -13.00 -10.49 -35.37
N GLY A 291 -13.02 -9.24 -35.83
CA GLY A 291 -13.61 -8.84 -37.09
C GLY A 291 -12.88 -9.49 -38.25
N ARG A 292 -13.69 -10.06 -39.17
CA ARG A 292 -13.26 -10.44 -40.51
C ARG A 292 -12.99 -9.17 -41.32
N ASP A 293 -11.73 -8.84 -41.55
CA ASP A 293 -11.29 -7.98 -42.65
C ASP A 293 -9.75 -8.00 -42.74
N ALA A 294 -9.22 -9.16 -43.15
CA ALA A 294 -7.82 -9.31 -43.53
C ALA A 294 -7.63 -10.43 -44.57
N GLU A 295 -8.56 -10.50 -45.55
CA GLU A 295 -8.31 -11.26 -46.75
C GLU A 295 -8.58 -10.36 -47.97
N ARG A 296 -7.59 -9.65 -48.48
CA ARG A 296 -7.36 -9.21 -49.85
C ARG A 296 -6.08 -8.36 -49.91
N ARG A 297 -5.00 -9.01 -50.21
CA ARG A 297 -3.88 -8.51 -51.03
C ARG A 297 -2.70 -9.50 -50.99
N ILE A 298 -2.88 -10.61 -51.70
CA ILE A 298 -1.75 -11.31 -52.30
C ILE A 298 -2.15 -11.49 -53.78
N GLY A 299 -1.45 -10.81 -54.63
CA GLY A 299 -1.68 -10.91 -56.05
C GLY A 299 -0.59 -10.29 -56.87
N LYS A 300 0.31 -11.15 -57.39
CA LYS A 300 1.05 -11.03 -58.63
C LYS A 300 2.37 -10.26 -58.63
N GLU A 301 3.44 -11.00 -58.55
CA GLU A 301 4.67 -10.71 -59.32
C GLU A 301 4.48 -11.19 -60.76
N PRO A 302 5.05 -10.49 -61.74
CA PRO A 302 5.34 -11.01 -63.08
C PRO A 302 6.83 -11.30 -63.27
N THR A 303 7.11 -12.46 -63.83
CA THR A 303 8.27 -12.93 -64.62
C THR A 303 9.62 -12.26 -64.46
#